data_312ddcd6ff8e88b044c45db6169e6125
#
_entry.id   312ddcd6ff8e88b044c45db6169e6125
#
_cell.length_a   1.000
_cell.length_b   1.000
_cell.length_c   1.000
_cell.angle_alpha   90.00
_cell.angle_beta   90.00
_cell.angle_gamma   90.00
#
_symmetry.space_group_name_H-M   'P 1'
#
loop_
_entity.id
_entity.type
_entity.pdbx_description
1 polymer ?
#
loop_
_entity_poly.entity_id
_entity_poly.type
_entity_poly.pdbx_seq_one_letter_code
_entity_poly.pdbx_strand_id
1 'polypeptide(L)'
;RRLRYAQLKAFYNFIIDRCSLNMRNPCNASLLSKSFKAPKQVPHKILERETVDEMIYNTTSQRDRLILELQARCGLRIGELLKIKVSDVSDRTITLREPKSGKETERAYMPENVSRKLAEYIKEKFLHGEARIFPICYSTARSLVRGLGAKLNVHVSPHDLRRYSATYASRNGVPLEVVSKVILRHQDLKTTQIYLGKISDSEAIRWMDNLHGK
;
A
#
# COMPACT_ATOMS: atom_id res chain seq x y z
N ARG A 1 -16.17 17.86 -0.44
CA ARG A 1 -15.92 19.33 -0.50
C ARG A 1 -14.41 19.65 -0.63
N ARG A 2 -13.52 19.10 0.23
CA ARG A 2 -12.06 19.37 0.18
C ARG A 2 -11.39 18.94 -1.13
N LEU A 3 -11.73 17.78 -1.67
CA LEU A 3 -11.19 17.33 -2.95
C LEU A 3 -11.53 18.32 -4.07
N ARG A 4 -12.77 18.79 -4.12
CA ARG A 4 -13.20 19.80 -5.10
C ARG A 4 -12.44 21.11 -4.92
N TYR A 5 -12.22 21.54 -3.68
CA TYR A 5 -11.40 22.73 -3.40
C TYR A 5 -9.96 22.55 -3.89
N ALA A 6 -9.34 21.41 -3.63
CA ALA A 6 -7.99 21.12 -4.11
C ALA A 6 -7.90 21.07 -5.64
N GLN A 7 -8.90 20.47 -6.30
CA GLN A 7 -9.00 20.44 -7.77
C GLN A 7 -9.18 21.84 -8.33
N LEU A 8 -10.06 22.64 -7.73
CA LEU A 8 -10.29 24.03 -8.18
C LEU A 8 -9.03 24.89 -7.99
N LYS A 9 -8.32 24.73 -6.87
CA LYS A 9 -7.06 25.42 -6.62
C LYS A 9 -5.99 25.05 -7.66
N ALA A 10 -5.86 23.77 -7.99
CA ALA A 10 -4.94 23.30 -9.01
C ALA A 10 -5.32 23.82 -10.41
N PHE A 11 -6.60 23.84 -10.73
CA PHE A 11 -7.11 24.38 -11.98
C PHE A 11 -6.80 25.87 -12.14
N TYR A 12 -7.06 26.69 -11.10
CA TYR A 12 -6.69 28.10 -11.16
C TYR A 12 -5.19 28.33 -11.29
N ASN A 13 -4.35 27.55 -10.58
CA ASN A 13 -2.91 27.64 -10.76
C ASN A 13 -2.52 27.34 -12.22
N PHE A 14 -3.10 26.28 -12.81
CA PHE A 14 -2.84 25.93 -14.21
C PHE A 14 -3.25 27.04 -15.18
N ILE A 15 -4.44 27.63 -15.02
CA ILE A 15 -4.91 28.72 -15.89
C ILE A 15 -4.04 29.97 -15.76
N ILE A 16 -3.70 30.36 -14.53
CA ILE A 16 -2.86 31.52 -14.25
C ILE A 16 -1.49 31.36 -14.92
N ASP A 17 -0.88 30.20 -14.77
CA ASP A 17 0.40 29.86 -15.37
C ASP A 17 0.32 29.80 -16.90
N ARG A 18 -0.63 29.02 -17.42
CA ARG A 18 -0.80 28.79 -18.86
C ARG A 18 -1.13 30.05 -19.66
N CYS A 19 -1.94 30.96 -19.08
CA CYS A 19 -2.37 32.20 -19.72
C CYS A 19 -1.56 33.43 -19.27
N SER A 20 -0.52 33.23 -18.45
CA SER A 20 0.34 34.30 -17.87
C SER A 20 -0.49 35.41 -17.23
N LEU A 21 -1.58 35.05 -16.52
CA LEU A 21 -2.50 36.01 -15.92
C LEU A 21 -1.88 36.70 -14.71
N ASN A 22 -1.90 38.04 -14.70
CA ASN A 22 -1.47 38.82 -13.54
C ASN A 22 -2.55 38.86 -12.45
N MET A 23 -2.90 37.70 -11.90
CA MET A 23 -3.88 37.59 -10.81
C MET A 23 -3.45 36.54 -9.77
N ARG A 24 -3.88 36.74 -8.54
CA ARG A 24 -3.68 35.72 -7.49
C ARG A 24 -4.77 34.65 -7.58
N ASN A 25 -4.39 33.40 -7.35
CA ASN A 25 -5.35 32.30 -7.28
C ASN A 25 -6.41 32.60 -6.18
N PRO A 26 -7.71 32.73 -6.54
CA PRO A 26 -8.77 33.04 -5.57
C PRO A 26 -8.91 31.98 -4.48
N CYS A 27 -8.53 30.74 -4.74
CA CYS A 27 -8.51 29.67 -3.74
C CYS A 27 -7.43 29.87 -2.66
N ASN A 28 -6.50 30.82 -2.81
CA ASN A 28 -5.50 31.13 -1.78
C ASN A 28 -6.02 32.11 -0.72
N ALA A 29 -7.26 32.61 -0.84
CA ALA A 29 -7.86 33.44 0.20
C ALA A 29 -7.80 32.75 1.57
N SER A 30 -7.41 33.51 2.61
CA SER A 30 -7.18 33.00 3.95
C SER A 30 -8.40 32.28 4.54
N LEU A 31 -9.61 32.81 4.28
CA LEU A 31 -10.87 32.21 4.72
C LEU A 31 -11.07 30.82 4.11
N LEU A 32 -10.87 30.67 2.80
CA LEU A 32 -11.01 29.38 2.10
C LEU A 32 -9.95 28.38 2.55
N SER A 33 -8.71 28.83 2.69
CA SER A 33 -7.61 27.98 3.17
C SER A 33 -7.87 27.45 4.58
N LYS A 34 -8.42 28.27 5.48
CA LYS A 34 -8.83 27.85 6.85
C LYS A 34 -10.01 26.90 6.80
N SER A 35 -11.07 27.20 6.03
CA SER A 35 -12.30 26.40 5.94
C SER A 35 -12.06 25.00 5.36
N PHE A 36 -11.07 24.85 4.46
CA PHE A 36 -10.75 23.59 3.81
C PHE A 36 -9.44 22.96 4.30
N LYS A 37 -8.89 23.45 5.42
CA LYS A 37 -7.70 22.86 6.04
C LYS A 37 -7.91 21.35 6.26
N ALA A 38 -6.91 20.56 5.89
CA ALA A 38 -6.94 19.13 6.20
C ALA A 38 -7.04 18.94 7.73
N PRO A 39 -7.86 18.00 8.23
CA PRO A 39 -7.84 17.67 9.64
C PRO A 39 -6.42 17.23 10.02
N LYS A 40 -6.04 17.45 11.28
CA LYS A 40 -4.85 16.80 11.82
C LYS A 40 -4.96 15.30 11.49
N GLN A 41 -3.88 14.72 10.98
CA GLN A 41 -3.87 13.28 10.65
C GLN A 41 -4.27 12.50 11.89
N VAL A 42 -5.42 11.84 11.81
CA VAL A 42 -5.79 10.83 12.82
C VAL A 42 -4.81 9.68 12.64
N PRO A 43 -4.17 9.18 13.70
CA PRO A 43 -3.33 8.01 13.61
C PRO A 43 -4.09 6.89 12.94
N HIS A 44 -3.54 6.35 11.86
CA HIS A 44 -4.18 5.24 11.19
C HIS A 44 -4.15 4.01 12.08
N LYS A 45 -5.26 3.28 12.17
CA LYS A 45 -5.30 2.00 12.87
C LYS A 45 -4.28 1.05 12.22
N ILE A 46 -3.37 0.55 13.02
CA ILE A 46 -2.42 -0.49 12.61
C ILE A 46 -3.14 -1.83 12.78
N LEU A 47 -3.07 -2.68 11.77
CA LEU A 47 -3.61 -4.03 11.85
C LEU A 47 -2.63 -4.90 12.66
N GLU A 48 -3.16 -5.69 13.57
CA GLU A 48 -2.38 -6.68 14.30
C GLU A 48 -2.09 -7.90 13.41
N ARG A 49 -1.00 -8.59 13.70
CA ARG A 49 -0.56 -9.78 12.95
C ARG A 49 -1.63 -10.86 12.93
N GLU A 50 -2.21 -11.13 14.07
CA GLU A 50 -3.24 -12.14 14.27
C GLU A 50 -4.46 -11.89 13.38
N THR A 51 -4.92 -10.63 13.29
CA THR A 51 -6.03 -10.24 12.43
C THR A 51 -5.72 -10.50 10.94
N VAL A 52 -4.51 -10.16 10.49
CA VAL A 52 -4.11 -10.37 9.09
C VAL A 52 -3.95 -11.85 8.78
N ASP A 53 -3.33 -12.61 9.68
CA ASP A 53 -3.14 -14.06 9.53
C ASP A 53 -4.49 -14.79 9.53
N GLU A 54 -5.44 -14.38 10.37
CA GLU A 54 -6.80 -14.91 10.40
C GLU A 54 -7.59 -14.57 9.12
N MET A 55 -7.47 -13.35 8.60
CA MET A 55 -8.05 -13.00 7.30
C MET A 55 -7.54 -13.91 6.18
N ILE A 56 -6.23 -14.18 6.14
CA ILE A 56 -5.59 -15.05 5.16
C ILE A 56 -6.06 -16.50 5.34
N TYR A 57 -6.09 -16.99 6.58
CA TYR A 57 -6.49 -18.36 6.92
C TYR A 57 -7.96 -18.64 6.56
N ASN A 58 -8.87 -17.74 6.92
CA ASN A 58 -10.31 -17.87 6.67
C ASN A 58 -10.72 -17.67 5.21
N THR A 59 -9.76 -17.38 4.32
CA THR A 59 -10.03 -17.23 2.89
C THR A 59 -9.97 -18.58 2.18
N THR A 60 -11.11 -19.04 1.67
CA THR A 60 -11.25 -20.34 0.99
C THR A 60 -10.73 -20.32 -0.43
N SER A 61 -10.88 -19.21 -1.14
CA SER A 61 -10.38 -19.04 -2.51
C SER A 61 -8.87 -18.86 -2.54
N GLN A 62 -8.16 -19.71 -3.25
CA GLN A 62 -6.71 -19.64 -3.42
C GLN A 62 -6.28 -18.30 -4.07
N ARG A 63 -7.03 -17.84 -5.08
CA ARG A 63 -6.81 -16.51 -5.69
C ARG A 63 -6.86 -15.40 -4.65
N ASP A 64 -7.92 -15.39 -3.85
CA ASP A 64 -8.20 -14.33 -2.92
C ASP A 64 -7.19 -14.33 -1.76
N ARG A 65 -6.78 -15.52 -1.33
CA ARG A 65 -5.70 -15.72 -0.35
C ARG A 65 -4.37 -15.16 -0.87
N LEU A 66 -4.00 -15.44 -2.11
CA LEU A 66 -2.79 -14.89 -2.74
C LEU A 66 -2.83 -13.37 -2.85
N ILE A 67 -3.98 -12.76 -3.16
CA ILE A 67 -4.15 -11.32 -3.18
C ILE A 67 -3.84 -10.72 -1.80
N LEU A 68 -4.35 -11.31 -0.72
CA LEU A 68 -4.06 -10.87 0.65
C LEU A 68 -2.58 -11.05 1.00
N GLU A 69 -1.99 -12.22 0.72
CA GLU A 69 -0.60 -12.51 1.01
C GLU A 69 0.36 -11.56 0.27
N LEU A 70 0.14 -11.34 -1.02
CA LEU A 70 0.97 -10.43 -1.80
C LEU A 70 0.88 -8.98 -1.30
N GLN A 71 -0.28 -8.54 -0.82
CA GLN A 71 -0.40 -7.22 -0.21
C GLN A 71 0.26 -7.15 1.17
N ALA A 72 -0.04 -8.12 2.04
CA ALA A 72 0.39 -8.11 3.43
C ALA A 72 1.86 -8.52 3.62
N ARG A 73 2.40 -9.38 2.76
CA ARG A 73 3.79 -9.90 2.87
C ARG A 73 4.77 -9.19 1.94
N CYS A 74 4.31 -8.76 0.75
CA CYS A 74 5.18 -8.15 -0.26
C CYS A 74 4.94 -6.65 -0.40
N GLY A 75 3.96 -6.08 0.30
CA GLY A 75 3.65 -4.66 0.27
C GLY A 75 3.20 -4.13 -1.10
N LEU A 76 2.61 -4.97 -1.96
CA LEU A 76 2.12 -4.55 -3.27
C LEU A 76 0.94 -3.59 -3.17
N ARG A 77 0.90 -2.57 -4.04
CA ARG A 77 -0.33 -1.80 -4.24
C ARG A 77 -1.35 -2.66 -4.99
N ILE A 78 -2.61 -2.63 -4.55
CA ILE A 78 -3.65 -3.44 -5.19
C ILE A 78 -3.74 -3.20 -6.71
N GLY A 79 -3.59 -1.96 -7.16
CA GLY A 79 -3.61 -1.64 -8.59
C GLY A 79 -2.41 -2.19 -9.37
N GLU A 80 -1.24 -2.35 -8.74
CA GLU A 80 -0.07 -3.02 -9.30
C GLU A 80 -0.33 -4.53 -9.37
N LEU A 81 -0.80 -5.11 -8.25
CA LEU A 81 -1.10 -6.53 -8.11
C LEU A 81 -2.07 -7.05 -9.18
N LEU A 82 -3.14 -6.30 -9.45
CA LEU A 82 -4.15 -6.68 -10.43
C LEU A 82 -3.68 -6.59 -11.89
N LYS A 83 -2.53 -5.95 -12.13
CA LYS A 83 -1.92 -5.84 -13.47
C LYS A 83 -0.87 -6.91 -13.74
N ILE A 84 -0.42 -7.65 -12.72
CA ILE A 84 0.65 -8.65 -12.86
C ILE A 84 0.26 -9.73 -13.85
N LYS A 85 1.16 -9.98 -14.81
CA LYS A 85 1.10 -11.05 -15.78
C LYS A 85 2.03 -12.19 -15.38
N VAL A 86 1.85 -13.36 -15.95
CA VAL A 86 2.74 -14.50 -15.69
C VAL A 86 4.17 -14.18 -16.10
N SER A 87 4.37 -13.50 -17.23
CA SER A 87 5.68 -13.06 -17.72
C SER A 87 6.42 -12.07 -16.79
N ASP A 88 5.70 -11.46 -15.83
CA ASP A 88 6.30 -10.53 -14.86
C ASP A 88 6.88 -11.24 -13.63
N VAL A 89 6.59 -12.54 -13.46
CA VAL A 89 7.01 -13.33 -12.29
C VAL A 89 8.23 -14.17 -12.65
N SER A 90 9.29 -14.02 -11.88
CA SER A 90 10.52 -14.81 -12.02
C SER A 90 11.01 -15.20 -10.63
N ASP A 91 10.94 -16.49 -10.29
CA ASP A 91 11.27 -17.03 -8.98
C ASP A 91 10.59 -16.21 -7.85
N ARG A 92 11.37 -15.53 -7.03
CA ARG A 92 10.89 -14.74 -5.89
C ARG A 92 10.73 -13.24 -6.19
N THR A 93 10.74 -12.88 -7.48
CA THR A 93 10.69 -11.49 -7.92
C THR A 93 9.48 -11.24 -8.83
N ILE A 94 8.83 -10.10 -8.65
CA ILE A 94 7.78 -9.59 -9.54
C ILE A 94 8.26 -8.28 -10.15
N THR A 95 8.27 -8.21 -11.47
CA THR A 95 8.52 -6.98 -12.22
C THR A 95 7.23 -6.19 -12.36
N LEU A 96 7.21 -4.97 -11.83
CA LEU A 96 6.06 -4.07 -11.91
C LEU A 96 6.29 -3.10 -13.06
N ARG A 97 5.46 -3.20 -14.09
CA ARG A 97 5.49 -2.31 -15.26
C ARG A 97 4.67 -1.06 -14.98
N GLU A 98 5.12 0.09 -15.46
CA GLU A 98 4.44 1.38 -15.30
C GLU A 98 4.03 1.66 -13.83
N PRO A 99 4.96 1.60 -12.87
CA PRO A 99 4.65 1.88 -11.50
C PRO A 99 4.23 3.34 -11.31
N LYS A 100 3.41 3.62 -10.29
CA LYS A 100 2.95 4.97 -9.98
C LYS A 100 4.08 5.97 -9.67
N SER A 101 5.30 5.48 -9.47
CA SER A 101 6.51 6.28 -9.24
C SER A 101 7.01 7.02 -10.48
N GLY A 102 6.49 6.73 -11.67
CA GLY A 102 6.97 7.30 -12.94
C GLY A 102 8.25 6.65 -13.47
N LYS A 103 8.76 5.60 -12.82
CA LYS A 103 9.84 4.77 -13.36
C LYS A 103 9.29 3.83 -14.44
N GLU A 104 10.16 3.38 -15.32
CA GLU A 104 9.77 2.41 -16.36
C GLU A 104 9.36 1.06 -15.74
N THR A 105 10.16 0.58 -14.79
CA THR A 105 9.89 -0.66 -14.04
C THR A 105 10.31 -0.54 -12.57
N GLU A 106 9.70 -1.33 -11.71
CA GLU A 106 10.10 -1.57 -10.33
C GLU A 106 10.07 -3.06 -10.03
N ARG A 107 10.84 -3.51 -9.04
CA ARG A 107 10.84 -4.89 -8.56
C ARG A 107 10.17 -4.99 -7.19
N ALA A 108 9.37 -6.03 -7.02
CA ALA A 108 8.86 -6.46 -5.71
C ALA A 108 9.38 -7.87 -5.42
N TYR A 109 9.59 -8.16 -4.15
CA TYR A 109 10.16 -9.43 -3.71
C TYR A 109 9.14 -10.21 -2.89
N MET A 110 9.15 -11.52 -3.04
CA MET A 110 8.23 -12.43 -2.34
C MET A 110 8.99 -13.33 -1.36
N PRO A 111 8.41 -13.60 -0.18
CA PRO A 111 8.83 -14.73 0.63
C PRO A 111 8.68 -16.04 -0.16
N GLU A 112 9.54 -17.01 0.11
CA GLU A 112 9.58 -18.30 -0.61
C GLU A 112 8.23 -19.02 -0.61
N ASN A 113 7.57 -19.06 0.54
CA ASN A 113 6.26 -19.71 0.67
C ASN A 113 5.16 -19.04 -0.17
N VAL A 114 5.22 -17.71 -0.37
CA VAL A 114 4.28 -16.97 -1.22
C VAL A 114 4.58 -17.22 -2.68
N SER A 115 5.88 -17.21 -3.06
CA SER A 115 6.31 -17.51 -4.42
C SER A 115 5.88 -18.91 -4.85
N ARG A 116 6.10 -19.92 -4.01
CA ARG A 116 5.67 -21.30 -4.26
C ARG A 116 4.15 -21.40 -4.50
N LYS A 117 3.34 -20.82 -3.61
CA LYS A 117 1.87 -20.82 -3.75
C LYS A 117 1.42 -20.10 -5.03
N LEU A 118 2.10 -19.01 -5.41
CA LEU A 118 1.80 -18.29 -6.64
C LEU A 118 2.11 -19.15 -7.87
N ALA A 119 3.24 -19.84 -7.88
CA ALA A 119 3.64 -20.74 -8.96
C ALA A 119 2.66 -21.92 -9.08
N GLU A 120 2.25 -22.53 -7.96
CA GLU A 120 1.22 -23.58 -7.92
C GLU A 120 -0.11 -23.07 -8.50
N TYR A 121 -0.56 -21.89 -8.12
CA TYR A 121 -1.77 -21.26 -8.64
C TYR A 121 -1.70 -21.02 -10.15
N ILE A 122 -0.58 -20.48 -10.65
CA ILE A 122 -0.35 -20.26 -12.08
C ILE A 122 -0.44 -21.57 -12.85
N LYS A 123 0.18 -22.63 -12.33
CA LYS A 123 0.16 -23.96 -12.92
C LYS A 123 -1.25 -24.58 -12.93
N GLU A 124 -1.97 -24.55 -11.79
CA GLU A 124 -3.33 -25.08 -11.66
C GLU A 124 -4.34 -24.36 -12.55
N LYS A 125 -4.14 -23.08 -12.80
CA LYS A 125 -5.01 -22.29 -13.69
C LYS A 125 -4.56 -22.29 -15.15
N PHE A 126 -3.52 -23.02 -15.49
CA PHE A 126 -2.94 -23.08 -16.84
C PHE A 126 -2.66 -21.70 -17.43
N LEU A 127 -2.16 -20.77 -16.60
CA LEU A 127 -1.87 -19.41 -17.03
C LEU A 127 -0.47 -19.32 -17.66
N HIS A 128 -0.35 -18.61 -18.78
CA HIS A 128 0.90 -18.50 -19.53
C HIS A 128 1.13 -17.08 -20.09
N GLY A 129 2.40 -16.71 -20.26
CA GLY A 129 2.84 -15.52 -20.98
C GLY A 129 2.21 -14.23 -20.46
N GLU A 130 1.48 -13.53 -21.30
CA GLU A 130 0.87 -12.23 -21.02
C GLU A 130 -0.48 -12.30 -20.30
N ALA A 131 -0.92 -13.49 -19.87
CA ALA A 131 -2.15 -13.64 -19.11
C ALA A 131 -2.02 -12.97 -17.74
N ARG A 132 -3.07 -12.22 -17.34
CA ARG A 132 -3.13 -11.65 -15.99
C ARG A 132 -3.37 -12.77 -14.97
N ILE A 133 -2.59 -12.76 -13.89
CA ILE A 133 -2.74 -13.75 -12.81
C ILE A 133 -4.06 -13.54 -12.05
N PHE A 134 -4.45 -12.29 -11.84
CA PHE A 134 -5.67 -11.91 -11.09
C PHE A 134 -6.61 -11.07 -11.96
N PRO A 135 -7.42 -11.70 -12.85
CA PRO A 135 -8.29 -10.99 -13.79
C PRO A 135 -9.58 -10.49 -13.14
N ILE A 136 -9.45 -9.72 -12.06
CA ILE A 136 -10.57 -9.04 -11.38
C ILE A 136 -10.37 -7.53 -11.39
N CYS A 137 -11.47 -6.77 -11.23
CA CYS A 137 -11.37 -5.33 -11.17
C CYS A 137 -11.05 -4.82 -9.74
N TYR A 138 -10.63 -3.58 -9.66
CA TYR A 138 -10.27 -2.94 -8.38
C TYR A 138 -11.42 -2.94 -7.37
N SER A 139 -12.64 -2.69 -7.80
CA SER A 139 -13.82 -2.67 -6.92
C SER A 139 -14.07 -4.04 -6.31
N THR A 140 -13.94 -5.12 -7.08
CA THR A 140 -14.06 -6.50 -6.60
C THR A 140 -12.99 -6.82 -5.56
N ALA A 141 -11.73 -6.51 -5.84
CA ALA A 141 -10.63 -6.73 -4.89
C ALA A 141 -10.81 -5.92 -3.59
N ARG A 142 -11.29 -4.68 -3.71
CA ARG A 142 -11.61 -3.85 -2.54
C ARG A 142 -12.76 -4.43 -1.71
N SER A 143 -13.83 -4.88 -2.36
CA SER A 143 -14.98 -5.50 -1.70
C SER A 143 -14.59 -6.81 -1.01
N LEU A 144 -13.73 -7.62 -1.63
CA LEU A 144 -13.15 -8.81 -1.03
C LEU A 144 -12.45 -8.49 0.31
N VAL A 145 -11.48 -7.59 0.28
CA VAL A 145 -10.71 -7.21 1.49
C VAL A 145 -11.64 -6.68 2.59
N ARG A 146 -12.60 -5.82 2.23
CA ARG A 146 -13.59 -5.30 3.18
C ARG A 146 -14.47 -6.39 3.77
N GLY A 147 -14.97 -7.30 2.93
CA GLY A 147 -15.82 -8.41 3.36
C GLY A 147 -15.11 -9.35 4.33
N LEU A 148 -13.84 -9.66 4.09
CA LEU A 148 -13.02 -10.49 4.98
C LEU A 148 -12.75 -9.78 6.31
N GLY A 149 -12.42 -8.50 6.29
CA GLY A 149 -12.27 -7.71 7.51
C GLY A 149 -13.57 -7.62 8.32
N ALA A 150 -14.71 -7.45 7.65
CA ALA A 150 -16.02 -7.37 8.31
C ALA A 150 -16.40 -8.67 9.06
N LYS A 151 -15.98 -9.84 8.57
CA LYS A 151 -16.15 -11.13 9.27
C LYS A 151 -15.43 -11.17 10.63
N LEU A 152 -14.36 -10.39 10.78
CA LEU A 152 -13.59 -10.25 12.02
C LEU A 152 -13.95 -8.95 12.78
N ASN A 153 -15.04 -8.30 12.43
CA ASN A 153 -15.45 -7.00 13.00
C ASN A 153 -14.37 -5.90 12.85
N VAL A 154 -13.53 -5.98 11.82
CA VAL A 154 -12.47 -5.01 11.56
C VAL A 154 -12.69 -4.34 10.20
N HIS A 155 -12.65 -3.00 10.17
CA HIS A 155 -12.65 -2.28 8.91
C HIS A 155 -11.25 -2.34 8.30
N VAL A 156 -11.13 -3.02 7.15
CA VAL A 156 -9.86 -3.19 6.41
C VAL A 156 -10.02 -2.77 4.96
N SER A 157 -9.03 -2.09 4.45
CA SER A 157 -8.89 -1.74 3.04
C SER A 157 -7.58 -2.32 2.46
N PRO A 158 -7.46 -2.42 1.12
CA PRO A 158 -6.19 -2.84 0.49
C PRO A 158 -4.99 -1.99 0.92
N HIS A 159 -5.22 -0.71 1.20
CA HIS A 159 -4.16 0.19 1.66
C HIS A 159 -3.69 -0.12 3.09
N ASP A 160 -4.59 -0.62 3.93
CA ASP A 160 -4.25 -1.02 5.30
C ASP A 160 -3.39 -2.29 5.33
N LEU A 161 -3.63 -3.24 4.42
CA LEU A 161 -2.76 -4.42 4.25
C LEU A 161 -1.34 -4.03 3.81
N ARG A 162 -1.23 -3.11 2.87
CA ARG A 162 0.09 -2.59 2.47
C ARG A 162 0.78 -1.81 3.60
N ARG A 163 0.01 -1.05 4.40
CA ARG A 163 0.55 -0.38 5.60
C ARG A 163 0.99 -1.40 6.63
N TYR A 164 0.21 -2.46 6.84
CA TYR A 164 0.60 -3.57 7.71
C TYR A 164 1.95 -4.16 7.30
N SER A 165 2.17 -4.43 6.01
CA SER A 165 3.47 -4.94 5.53
C SER A 165 4.64 -4.06 5.99
N ALA A 166 4.51 -2.75 5.89
CA ALA A 166 5.54 -1.80 6.29
C ALA A 166 5.72 -1.73 7.81
N THR A 167 4.63 -1.62 8.56
CA THR A 167 4.68 -1.53 10.02
C THR A 167 5.18 -2.82 10.65
N TYR A 168 4.76 -3.96 10.14
CA TYR A 168 5.25 -5.26 10.58
C TYR A 168 6.76 -5.41 10.35
N ALA A 169 7.25 -5.08 9.14
CA ALA A 169 8.68 -5.12 8.84
C ALA A 169 9.49 -4.19 9.76
N SER A 170 9.05 -2.94 9.92
CA SER A 170 9.72 -1.97 10.78
C SER A 170 9.77 -2.42 12.24
N ARG A 171 8.66 -2.98 12.77
CA ARG A 171 8.59 -3.49 14.14
C ARG A 171 9.43 -4.74 14.37
N ASN A 172 9.78 -5.47 13.32
CA ASN A 172 10.71 -6.59 13.35
C ASN A 172 12.16 -6.21 13.02
N GLY A 173 12.51 -4.94 13.12
CA GLY A 173 13.89 -4.47 13.01
C GLY A 173 14.39 -4.24 11.59
N VAL A 174 13.53 -4.31 10.58
CA VAL A 174 13.94 -4.01 9.21
C VAL A 174 14.27 -2.51 9.08
N PRO A 175 15.45 -2.14 8.57
CA PRO A 175 15.84 -0.74 8.42
C PRO A 175 14.83 0.07 7.61
N LEU A 176 14.58 1.32 8.04
CA LEU A 176 13.60 2.20 7.40
C LEU A 176 13.81 2.35 5.90
N GLU A 177 15.05 2.38 5.45
CA GLU A 177 15.39 2.47 4.03
C GLU A 177 14.93 1.25 3.25
N VAL A 178 15.10 0.05 3.82
CA VAL A 178 14.63 -1.20 3.21
C VAL A 178 13.10 -1.22 3.17
N VAL A 179 12.43 -0.83 4.27
CA VAL A 179 10.95 -0.70 4.29
C VAL A 179 10.49 0.27 3.21
N SER A 180 11.16 1.42 3.09
CA SER A 180 10.78 2.46 2.13
C SER A 180 11.08 2.07 0.69
N LYS A 181 12.30 1.66 0.39
CA LYS A 181 12.79 1.49 -0.99
C LYS A 181 12.47 0.11 -1.56
N VAL A 182 12.45 -0.92 -0.72
CA VAL A 182 12.25 -2.31 -1.16
C VAL A 182 10.79 -2.73 -0.99
N ILE A 183 10.22 -2.60 0.22
CA ILE A 183 8.86 -3.07 0.51
C ILE A 183 7.81 -2.12 -0.09
N LEU A 184 7.91 -0.84 0.22
CA LEU A 184 6.92 0.16 -0.21
C LEU A 184 7.24 0.80 -1.56
N ARG A 185 8.50 0.80 -1.98
CA ARG A 185 8.93 1.46 -3.22
C ARG A 185 8.47 2.92 -3.27
N HIS A 186 8.70 3.64 -2.15
CA HIS A 186 8.46 5.07 -2.06
C HIS A 186 9.65 5.87 -2.58
N GLN A 187 9.37 6.96 -3.26
CA GLN A 187 10.42 7.90 -3.68
C GLN A 187 10.98 8.66 -2.48
N ASP A 188 10.11 9.11 -1.57
CA ASP A 188 10.45 9.89 -0.40
C ASP A 188 10.25 9.08 0.90
N LEU A 189 11.27 9.09 1.77
CA LEU A 189 11.24 8.47 3.10
C LEU A 189 10.15 9.06 4.00
N LYS A 190 9.85 10.37 3.87
CA LYS A 190 8.76 11.03 4.63
C LYS A 190 7.42 10.34 4.43
N THR A 191 7.14 9.85 3.22
CA THR A 191 5.92 9.09 2.94
C THR A 191 5.88 7.79 3.76
N THR A 192 7.02 7.12 3.93
CA THR A 192 7.12 5.89 4.73
C THR A 192 6.93 6.19 6.23
N GLN A 193 7.50 7.25 6.75
CA GLN A 193 7.32 7.65 8.15
C GLN A 193 5.84 7.87 8.52
N ILE A 194 5.04 8.44 7.61
CA ILE A 194 3.59 8.57 7.80
C ILE A 194 2.89 7.21 7.92
N TYR A 195 3.39 6.21 7.20
CA TYR A 195 2.86 4.84 7.23
C TYR A 195 3.13 4.13 8.55
N LEU A 196 4.32 4.33 9.12
CA LEU A 196 4.75 3.60 10.33
C LEU A 196 4.02 4.09 11.59
N GLY A 197 3.47 5.30 11.56
CA GLY A 197 2.80 5.90 12.71
C GLY A 197 3.77 6.32 13.81
N LYS A 198 3.25 6.54 15.01
CA LYS A 198 4.05 6.85 16.18
C LYS A 198 4.53 5.57 16.86
N ILE A 199 5.77 5.56 17.30
CA ILE A 199 6.31 4.55 18.20
C ILE A 199 5.67 4.76 19.58
N SER A 200 5.12 3.70 20.18
CA SER A 200 4.58 3.76 21.54
C SER A 200 5.72 3.68 22.56
N ASP A 201 5.46 4.13 23.79
CA ASP A 201 6.45 4.08 24.87
C ASP A 201 6.87 2.64 25.16
N SER A 202 5.94 1.69 25.15
CA SER A 202 6.22 0.26 25.33
C SER A 202 7.11 -0.31 24.21
N GLU A 203 6.90 0.16 22.99
CA GLU A 203 7.72 -0.22 21.83
C GLU A 203 9.15 0.38 21.93
N ALA A 204 9.24 1.63 22.37
CA ALA A 204 10.53 2.29 22.63
C ALA A 204 11.32 1.57 23.73
N ILE A 205 10.70 1.23 24.86
CA ILE A 205 11.32 0.49 25.96
C ILE A 205 11.84 -0.86 25.46
N ARG A 206 11.01 -1.62 24.74
CA ARG A 206 11.41 -2.92 24.17
C ARG A 206 12.65 -2.80 23.28
N TRP A 207 12.75 -1.73 22.48
CA TRP A 207 13.92 -1.49 21.65
C TRP A 207 15.16 -1.17 22.47
N MET A 208 15.03 -0.38 23.54
CA MET A 208 16.15 -0.08 24.45
C MET A 208 16.63 -1.36 25.15
N ASP A 209 15.71 -2.20 25.61
CA ASP A 209 16.04 -3.49 26.23
C ASP A 209 16.75 -4.43 25.23
N ASN A 210 16.29 -4.50 23.99
CA ASN A 210 16.93 -5.32 22.94
C ASN A 210 18.34 -4.83 22.58
N LEU A 211 18.60 -3.54 22.68
CA LEU A 211 19.92 -2.95 22.36
C LEU A 211 20.91 -3.06 23.52
N HIS A 212 20.45 -2.93 24.76
CA HIS A 212 21.30 -2.73 25.93
C HIS A 212 21.02 -3.73 27.06
N GLY A 213 19.88 -4.44 27.03
CA GLY A 213 19.48 -5.44 28.01
C GLY A 213 20.13 -6.79 27.68
N LYS A 214 21.37 -6.99 28.19
CA LYS A 214 22.01 -8.31 28.30
C LYS A 214 22.14 -8.67 29.76
#